data_88d98da8c489538c8eddaffd62285110
#
_entry.id   88d98da8c489538c8eddaffd62285110
#
_cell.length_a   1.000
_cell.length_b   1.000
_cell.length_c   1.000
_cell.angle_alpha   90.00
_cell.angle_beta   90.00
_cell.angle_gamma   90.00
#
_symmetry.space_group_name_H-M   'P 1'
#
loop_
_entity.id
_entity.type
_entity.pdbx_description
1 polymer ?
#
loop_
_entity_poly.entity_id
_entity_poly.type
_entity_poly.pdbx_seq_one_letter_code
_entity_poly.pdbx_strand_id
1 'polypeptide(L)'
;MSNKKVLITLSFVKKLIKQLNDPHAEDALKDSKQYCFDIPSGKQLFFRDLKLIGFAIRATRHSLVYTVEKKMPNGVPCRVTIGDHGIFTPETARQKATEYLLEMSQGINPNDKKEQLRQKASQGRLNYQQIPTLIDAYKHYIEARTELKPNTVAVYDRDMSLYLKDWHHLKITDVTMQMVIVKHAEISKTNKSHANITLKLFSAVYNYHRKRLICNDQPIIKEFSPVAILYRNDLFNKLKPRKTYINSEQQTDWIKAIVDSKWRGQIYANEYGYLNQDFLLTFVLTGLRRSEIEQLVWANVDLKFGTLKIINPKNGNDLLLPLGNILLHIFNQALLHKDLKCKAPLIESN
;
A
#
# COMPACT_ATOMS: atom_id res chain seq x y z
N MET A 1 -52.89 21.61 13.54
CA MET A 1 -52.32 20.47 12.75
C MET A 1 -53.44 19.54 12.37
N SER A 2 -53.81 19.41 11.09
CA SER A 2 -54.89 18.54 10.65
C SER A 2 -54.41 17.09 10.56
N ASN A 3 -54.70 16.28 11.56
CA ASN A 3 -54.47 14.82 11.59
C ASN A 3 -55.65 14.14 10.90
N LYS A 4 -55.66 14.09 9.56
CA LYS A 4 -56.71 13.39 8.80
C LYS A 4 -56.39 11.91 8.72
N LYS A 5 -57.33 11.05 9.15
CA LYS A 5 -57.26 9.59 8.96
C LYS A 5 -57.85 9.27 7.56
N VAL A 6 -57.09 8.59 6.74
CA VAL A 6 -57.44 8.27 5.36
C VAL A 6 -56.94 6.92 4.94
N LEU A 7 -57.54 6.26 3.96
CA LEU A 7 -56.95 5.07 3.37
C LEU A 7 -55.89 5.51 2.35
N ILE A 8 -54.65 5.25 2.64
CA ILE A 8 -53.52 5.64 1.77
C ILE A 8 -53.41 4.65 0.62
N THR A 9 -53.98 5.03 -0.53
CA THR A 9 -53.90 4.29 -1.81
C THR A 9 -53.20 5.14 -2.86
N LEU A 10 -52.78 4.53 -3.96
CA LEU A 10 -52.19 5.25 -5.09
C LEU A 10 -53.13 6.35 -5.62
N SER A 11 -54.42 6.04 -5.70
CA SER A 11 -55.46 7.01 -6.13
C SER A 11 -55.58 8.19 -5.13
N PHE A 12 -55.55 7.91 -3.84
CA PHE A 12 -55.52 8.96 -2.81
C PHE A 12 -54.28 9.85 -2.96
N VAL A 13 -53.09 9.28 -3.13
CA VAL A 13 -51.84 10.04 -3.27
C VAL A 13 -51.88 10.90 -4.53
N LYS A 14 -52.33 10.38 -5.67
CA LYS A 14 -52.52 11.16 -6.90
C LYS A 14 -53.48 12.34 -6.68
N LYS A 15 -54.59 12.11 -5.98
CA LYS A 15 -55.58 13.16 -5.63
C LYS A 15 -54.93 14.20 -4.68
N LEU A 16 -54.19 13.76 -3.69
CA LEU A 16 -53.49 14.62 -2.75
C LEU A 16 -52.46 15.51 -3.44
N ILE A 17 -51.66 14.96 -4.36
CA ILE A 17 -50.72 15.73 -5.17
C ILE A 17 -51.44 16.82 -5.96
N LYS A 18 -52.57 16.47 -6.61
CA LYS A 18 -53.38 17.43 -7.37
C LYS A 18 -53.98 18.52 -6.48
N GLN A 19 -54.40 18.18 -5.24
CA GLN A 19 -55.02 19.13 -4.32
C GLN A 19 -54.01 20.07 -3.63
N LEU A 20 -52.80 19.62 -3.43
CA LEU A 20 -51.76 20.39 -2.75
C LEU A 20 -50.82 21.16 -3.71
N ASN A 21 -50.93 20.86 -5.02
CA ASN A 21 -50.06 21.54 -6.02
C ASN A 21 -50.30 23.05 -5.98
N ASP A 22 -49.25 23.81 -5.91
CA ASP A 22 -49.28 25.25 -5.93
C ASP A 22 -49.55 25.71 -7.38
N PRO A 23 -50.66 26.41 -7.62
CA PRO A 23 -50.98 26.88 -8.97
C PRO A 23 -50.01 27.95 -9.51
N HIS A 24 -49.17 28.54 -8.66
CA HIS A 24 -48.17 29.55 -9.00
C HIS A 24 -46.75 29.02 -9.11
N ALA A 25 -46.57 27.70 -9.19
CA ALA A 25 -45.27 27.05 -9.13
C ALA A 25 -44.47 27.02 -10.46
N GLU A 26 -44.86 27.76 -11.49
CA GLU A 26 -44.15 27.75 -12.79
C GLU A 26 -42.67 28.12 -12.68
N ASP A 27 -42.27 28.94 -11.70
CA ASP A 27 -40.86 29.29 -11.42
C ASP A 27 -40.09 28.26 -10.58
N ALA A 28 -40.78 27.37 -9.86
CA ALA A 28 -40.15 26.38 -8.98
C ALA A 28 -39.67 25.12 -9.72
N LEU A 29 -40.06 24.93 -10.97
CA LEU A 29 -39.64 23.79 -11.83
C LEU A 29 -38.18 23.89 -12.29
N LYS A 30 -37.53 25.05 -12.11
CA LYS A 30 -36.10 25.23 -12.44
C LYS A 30 -35.12 24.53 -11.49
N ASP A 31 -35.57 24.15 -10.28
CA ASP A 31 -34.76 23.56 -9.22
C ASP A 31 -35.12 22.08 -8.97
N SER A 32 -35.11 21.21 -9.94
CA SER A 32 -35.15 19.71 -9.84
C SER A 32 -36.03 19.10 -8.72
N LYS A 33 -36.98 19.83 -8.11
CA LYS A 33 -37.87 19.34 -7.07
C LYS A 33 -39.19 18.86 -7.67
N GLN A 34 -39.51 17.61 -7.42
CA GLN A 34 -40.66 16.89 -7.99
C GLN A 34 -42.02 17.44 -7.56
N TYR A 35 -42.13 18.21 -6.48
CA TYR A 35 -43.36 18.75 -5.95
C TYR A 35 -43.18 20.19 -5.45
N CYS A 36 -44.20 21.03 -5.70
CA CYS A 36 -44.35 22.31 -5.03
C CYS A 36 -45.80 22.39 -4.50
N PHE A 37 -45.94 22.24 -3.18
CA PHE A 37 -47.22 22.25 -2.51
C PHE A 37 -47.49 23.58 -1.84
N ASP A 38 -48.78 23.98 -1.80
CA ASP A 38 -49.24 25.15 -1.04
C ASP A 38 -49.24 24.83 0.46
N ILE A 39 -48.05 24.62 0.98
CA ILE A 39 -47.76 24.36 2.40
C ILE A 39 -46.73 25.43 2.83
N PRO A 40 -47.04 26.28 3.81
CA PRO A 40 -46.09 27.28 4.28
C PRO A 40 -44.75 26.66 4.70
N SER A 41 -43.65 27.36 4.45
CA SER A 41 -42.32 26.90 4.81
C SER A 41 -42.24 26.53 6.31
N GLY A 42 -41.64 25.39 6.63
CA GLY A 42 -41.54 24.88 8.00
C GLY A 42 -42.79 24.15 8.53
N LYS A 43 -43.93 24.20 7.82
CA LYS A 43 -45.13 23.42 8.19
C LYS A 43 -45.14 22.06 7.51
N GLN A 44 -45.82 21.10 8.19
CA GLN A 44 -45.94 19.71 7.70
C GLN A 44 -47.38 19.26 7.89
N LEU A 45 -47.90 18.53 6.90
CA LEU A 45 -49.23 17.88 6.99
C LEU A 45 -49.04 16.36 7.11
N PHE A 46 -49.79 15.73 7.97
CA PHE A 46 -49.77 14.29 8.16
C PHE A 46 -51.10 13.68 7.79
N PHE A 47 -51.08 12.68 6.91
CA PHE A 47 -52.21 11.85 6.52
C PHE A 47 -51.97 10.44 7.07
N ARG A 48 -52.72 10.03 8.11
CA ARG A 48 -52.54 8.75 8.79
C ARG A 48 -53.38 7.66 8.11
N ASP A 49 -52.74 6.50 7.90
CA ASP A 49 -53.41 5.37 7.27
C ASP A 49 -54.47 4.73 8.17
N LEU A 50 -55.62 4.42 7.61
CA LEU A 50 -56.70 3.67 8.29
C LEU A 50 -56.38 2.18 8.38
N LYS A 51 -55.65 1.61 7.38
CA LYS A 51 -55.39 0.18 7.29
C LYS A 51 -54.19 -0.26 8.21
N LEU A 52 -53.18 0.59 8.36
CA LEU A 52 -52.01 0.28 9.18
C LEU A 52 -51.79 1.42 10.22
N ILE A 53 -52.12 1.15 11.48
CA ILE A 53 -51.95 2.10 12.57
C ILE A 53 -50.47 2.44 12.71
N GLY A 54 -50.14 3.73 12.77
CA GLY A 54 -48.78 4.21 12.86
C GLY A 54 -48.16 4.58 11.49
N PHE A 55 -48.71 4.10 10.36
CA PHE A 55 -48.24 4.49 9.04
C PHE A 55 -48.90 5.81 8.60
N ALA A 56 -48.12 6.67 7.99
CA ALA A 56 -48.58 7.99 7.52
C ALA A 56 -47.77 8.48 6.32
N ILE A 57 -48.40 9.38 5.54
CA ILE A 57 -47.71 10.24 4.60
C ILE A 57 -47.50 11.60 5.28
N ARG A 58 -46.28 12.09 5.24
CA ARG A 58 -45.89 13.43 5.59
C ARG A 58 -45.71 14.25 4.31
N ALA A 59 -46.45 15.31 4.17
CA ALA A 59 -46.30 16.29 3.09
C ALA A 59 -45.66 17.56 3.63
N THR A 60 -44.61 18.01 2.96
CA THR A 60 -43.96 19.31 3.14
C THR A 60 -44.08 20.08 1.82
N ARG A 61 -43.62 21.34 1.77
CA ARG A 61 -43.69 22.14 0.53
C ARG A 61 -43.05 21.43 -0.69
N HIS A 62 -41.98 20.66 -0.47
CA HIS A 62 -41.16 20.08 -1.55
C HIS A 62 -41.04 18.55 -1.49
N SER A 63 -41.73 17.88 -0.59
CA SER A 63 -41.59 16.43 -0.46
C SER A 63 -42.88 15.77 0.05
N LEU A 64 -43.08 14.55 -0.42
CA LEU A 64 -44.14 13.66 0.01
C LEU A 64 -43.48 12.34 0.45
N VAL A 65 -43.46 12.10 1.76
CA VAL A 65 -42.64 11.06 2.37
C VAL A 65 -43.49 10.13 3.22
N TYR A 66 -43.26 8.83 3.04
CA TYR A 66 -43.86 7.80 3.90
C TYR A 66 -43.12 7.69 5.22
N THR A 67 -43.87 7.67 6.33
CA THR A 67 -43.34 7.57 7.68
C THR A 67 -44.14 6.54 8.49
N VAL A 68 -43.50 5.97 9.49
CA VAL A 68 -44.16 5.12 10.50
C VAL A 68 -43.76 5.58 11.86
N GLU A 69 -44.74 5.54 12.79
CA GLU A 69 -44.59 5.98 14.18
C GLU A 69 -45.26 5.00 15.13
N LYS A 70 -44.51 4.59 16.16
CA LYS A 70 -45.05 3.73 17.25
C LYS A 70 -44.38 4.08 18.55
N LYS A 71 -45.10 3.96 19.64
CA LYS A 71 -44.53 4.01 20.98
C LYS A 71 -43.84 2.69 21.30
N MET A 72 -42.58 2.75 21.64
CA MET A 72 -41.72 1.60 21.95
C MET A 72 -42.12 1.00 23.33
N PRO A 73 -41.74 -0.24 23.65
CA PRO A 73 -42.00 -0.84 24.97
C PRO A 73 -41.45 -0.03 26.14
N ASN A 74 -40.34 0.72 25.93
CA ASN A 74 -39.77 1.65 26.92
C ASN A 74 -40.57 2.96 27.10
N GLY A 75 -41.71 3.11 26.42
CA GLY A 75 -42.57 4.29 26.49
C GLY A 75 -42.17 5.44 25.57
N VAL A 76 -41.03 5.39 24.91
CA VAL A 76 -40.53 6.46 24.02
C VAL A 76 -41.16 6.34 22.63
N PRO A 77 -41.71 7.44 22.04
CA PRO A 77 -42.21 7.43 20.67
C PRO A 77 -41.04 7.34 19.69
N CYS A 78 -41.12 6.37 18.78
CA CYS A 78 -40.17 6.23 17.69
C CYS A 78 -40.84 6.52 16.34
N ARG A 79 -40.29 7.45 15.57
CA ARG A 79 -40.74 7.77 14.21
C ARG A 79 -39.62 7.47 13.21
N VAL A 80 -39.96 6.70 12.20
CA VAL A 80 -39.01 6.31 11.13
C VAL A 80 -39.49 6.82 9.78
N THR A 81 -38.61 7.41 9.01
CA THR A 81 -38.83 7.75 7.61
C THR A 81 -38.55 6.53 6.75
N ILE A 82 -39.53 6.12 5.95
CA ILE A 82 -39.46 4.98 5.01
C ILE A 82 -38.78 5.41 3.71
N GLY A 83 -39.31 6.46 3.09
CA GLY A 83 -38.79 7.02 1.84
C GLY A 83 -39.79 7.90 1.11
N ASP A 84 -39.33 8.47 0.01
CA ASP A 84 -40.13 9.41 -0.79
C ASP A 84 -41.15 8.70 -1.66
N HIS A 85 -42.28 9.37 -1.89
CA HIS A 85 -43.22 8.93 -2.93
C HIS A 85 -42.56 9.08 -4.30
N GLY A 86 -42.69 8.05 -5.14
CA GLY A 86 -41.96 7.94 -6.41
C GLY A 86 -40.87 6.86 -6.35
N ILE A 87 -40.17 6.72 -5.22
CA ILE A 87 -39.31 5.55 -4.94
C ILE A 87 -40.19 4.40 -4.38
N PHE A 88 -41.10 4.73 -3.46
CA PHE A 88 -42.03 3.78 -2.88
C PHE A 88 -43.46 4.01 -3.38
N THR A 89 -44.18 2.93 -3.67
CA THR A 89 -45.65 2.97 -3.80
C THR A 89 -46.27 2.88 -2.40
N PRO A 90 -47.57 3.27 -2.20
CA PRO A 90 -48.24 3.12 -0.91
C PRO A 90 -48.19 1.70 -0.36
N GLU A 91 -48.30 0.70 -1.23
CA GLU A 91 -48.30 -0.72 -0.88
C GLU A 91 -46.92 -1.17 -0.41
N THR A 92 -45.84 -0.88 -1.15
CA THR A 92 -44.48 -1.23 -0.77
C THR A 92 -44.03 -0.46 0.48
N ALA A 93 -44.44 0.81 0.63
CA ALA A 93 -44.18 1.58 1.81
C ALA A 93 -44.90 0.99 3.05
N ARG A 94 -46.14 0.48 2.87
CA ARG A 94 -46.88 -0.15 3.96
C ARG A 94 -46.27 -1.48 4.38
N GLN A 95 -45.76 -2.29 3.45
CA GLN A 95 -45.02 -3.51 3.73
C GLN A 95 -43.80 -3.17 4.60
N LYS A 96 -43.02 -2.18 4.17
CA LYS A 96 -41.83 -1.71 4.92
C LYS A 96 -42.18 -1.12 6.29
N ALA A 97 -43.32 -0.43 6.40
CA ALA A 97 -43.83 0.06 7.66
C ALA A 97 -44.15 -1.09 8.63
N THR A 98 -44.71 -2.19 8.13
CA THR A 98 -45.01 -3.38 8.93
C THR A 98 -43.73 -4.00 9.53
N GLU A 99 -42.67 -4.10 8.71
CA GLU A 99 -41.36 -4.57 9.19
C GLU A 99 -40.83 -3.69 10.33
N TYR A 100 -40.84 -2.37 10.15
CA TYR A 100 -40.40 -1.44 11.19
C TYR A 100 -41.28 -1.48 12.47
N LEU A 101 -42.60 -1.64 12.32
CA LEU A 101 -43.49 -1.79 13.45
C LEU A 101 -43.22 -3.08 14.24
N LEU A 102 -42.84 -4.14 13.57
CA LEU A 102 -42.42 -5.39 14.19
C LEU A 102 -41.12 -5.19 14.98
N GLU A 103 -40.10 -4.59 14.39
CA GLU A 103 -38.84 -4.27 15.06
C GLU A 103 -39.08 -3.40 16.32
N MET A 104 -39.89 -2.33 16.16
CA MET A 104 -40.26 -1.47 17.29
C MET A 104 -41.01 -2.21 18.42
N SER A 105 -41.83 -3.20 18.06
CA SER A 105 -42.54 -4.03 19.06
C SER A 105 -41.59 -4.91 19.86
N GLN A 106 -40.48 -5.32 19.22
CA GLN A 106 -39.42 -6.10 19.87
C GLN A 106 -38.43 -5.24 20.65
N GLY A 107 -38.67 -3.92 20.75
CA GLY A 107 -37.80 -2.99 21.46
C GLY A 107 -36.60 -2.53 20.65
N ILE A 108 -36.52 -2.88 19.34
CA ILE A 108 -35.42 -2.48 18.45
C ILE A 108 -35.82 -1.17 17.77
N ASN A 109 -34.99 -0.13 17.95
CA ASN A 109 -35.19 1.15 17.25
C ASN A 109 -34.55 1.11 15.87
N PRO A 110 -35.31 1.18 14.77
CA PRO A 110 -34.74 1.15 13.40
C PRO A 110 -33.85 2.34 13.08
N ASN A 111 -34.01 3.47 13.77
CA ASN A 111 -33.16 4.64 13.58
C ASN A 111 -31.74 4.39 14.10
N ASP A 112 -31.59 3.66 15.21
CA ASP A 112 -30.27 3.33 15.77
C ASP A 112 -29.48 2.45 14.82
N LYS A 113 -30.13 1.50 14.15
CA LYS A 113 -29.51 0.71 13.08
C LYS A 113 -29.02 1.58 11.92
N LYS A 114 -29.84 2.54 11.49
CA LYS A 114 -29.46 3.48 10.42
C LYS A 114 -28.27 4.34 10.82
N GLU A 115 -28.28 4.82 12.06
CA GLU A 115 -27.20 5.63 12.60
C GLU A 115 -25.90 4.85 12.73
N GLN A 116 -25.95 3.63 13.25
CA GLN A 116 -24.79 2.73 13.31
C GLN A 116 -24.19 2.46 11.93
N LEU A 117 -25.04 2.24 10.90
CA LEU A 117 -24.57 2.06 9.52
C LEU A 117 -23.92 3.32 8.96
N ARG A 118 -24.48 4.50 9.25
CA ARG A 118 -23.88 5.79 8.86
C ARG A 118 -22.55 6.02 9.55
N GLN A 119 -22.47 5.75 10.84
CA GLN A 119 -21.23 5.88 11.61
C GLN A 119 -20.16 4.92 11.10
N LYS A 120 -20.50 3.67 10.82
CA LYS A 120 -19.57 2.70 10.20
C LYS A 120 -19.09 3.16 8.83
N ALA A 121 -19.99 3.69 7.99
CA ALA A 121 -19.63 4.20 6.67
C ALA A 121 -18.73 5.46 6.76
N SER A 122 -19.04 6.36 7.69
CA SER A 122 -18.24 7.56 7.98
C SER A 122 -16.85 7.18 8.48
N GLN A 123 -16.76 6.27 9.45
CA GLN A 123 -15.50 5.77 9.98
C GLN A 123 -14.68 5.07 8.88
N GLY A 124 -15.34 4.29 8.02
CA GLY A 124 -14.68 3.66 6.88
C GLY A 124 -14.05 4.67 5.92
N ARG A 125 -14.72 5.80 5.65
CA ARG A 125 -14.17 6.89 4.83
C ARG A 125 -12.96 7.56 5.48
N LEU A 126 -13.04 7.87 6.79
CA LEU A 126 -11.95 8.46 7.55
C LEU A 126 -10.74 7.53 7.57
N ASN A 127 -10.95 6.24 7.83
CA ASN A 127 -9.90 5.25 7.82
C ASN A 127 -9.22 5.14 6.45
N TYR A 128 -10.01 5.15 5.36
CA TYR A 128 -9.47 5.14 4.00
C TYR A 128 -8.65 6.39 3.70
N GLN A 129 -9.04 7.56 4.20
CA GLN A 129 -8.26 8.80 4.03
C GLN A 129 -6.88 8.72 4.69
N GLN A 130 -6.75 8.01 5.82
CA GLN A 130 -5.48 7.82 6.53
C GLN A 130 -4.52 6.88 5.83
N ILE A 131 -4.98 6.07 4.87
CA ILE A 131 -4.12 5.17 4.12
C ILE A 131 -3.26 5.98 3.14
N PRO A 132 -1.92 5.86 3.21
CA PRO A 132 -1.02 6.61 2.34
C PRO A 132 -1.05 6.11 0.90
N THR A 133 -0.63 6.97 -0.03
CA THR A 133 -0.28 6.55 -1.39
C THR A 133 0.96 5.65 -1.37
N LEU A 134 1.21 4.91 -2.45
CA LEU A 134 2.38 4.04 -2.51
C LEU A 134 3.68 4.81 -2.34
N ILE A 135 3.81 5.98 -2.97
CA ILE A 135 5.04 6.77 -2.87
C ILE A 135 5.26 7.32 -1.45
N ASP A 136 4.21 7.77 -0.78
CA ASP A 136 4.31 8.26 0.60
C ASP A 136 4.58 7.10 1.57
N ALA A 137 3.91 5.97 1.37
CA ALA A 137 4.15 4.76 2.14
C ALA A 137 5.59 4.28 2.00
N TYR A 138 6.16 4.34 0.80
CA TYR A 138 7.54 3.97 0.55
C TYR A 138 8.51 4.90 1.27
N LYS A 139 8.32 6.23 1.18
CA LYS A 139 9.17 7.20 1.89
C LYS A 139 9.17 6.95 3.40
N HIS A 140 8.00 6.82 4.01
CA HIS A 140 7.88 6.51 5.44
C HIS A 140 8.55 5.18 5.81
N TYR A 141 8.47 4.17 4.92
CA TYR A 141 9.12 2.88 5.13
C TYR A 141 10.64 3.01 5.14
N ILE A 142 11.24 3.75 4.20
CA ILE A 142 12.69 3.97 4.12
C ILE A 142 13.19 4.80 5.31
N GLU A 143 12.50 5.89 5.65
CA GLU A 143 12.85 6.75 6.78
C GLU A 143 12.87 5.99 8.12
N ALA A 144 11.95 5.05 8.30
CA ALA A 144 11.86 4.25 9.51
C ALA A 144 12.84 3.06 9.55
N ARG A 145 13.56 2.78 8.46
CA ARG A 145 14.46 1.62 8.31
C ARG A 145 15.91 2.09 8.18
N THR A 146 16.41 2.71 9.25
CA THR A 146 17.79 3.24 9.30
C THR A 146 18.88 2.17 9.20
N GLU A 147 18.52 0.89 9.43
CA GLU A 147 19.42 -0.25 9.31
C GLU A 147 19.67 -0.71 7.86
N LEU A 148 18.94 -0.17 6.88
CA LEU A 148 19.11 -0.56 5.48
C LEU A 148 20.44 -0.01 4.93
N LYS A 149 21.21 -0.90 4.29
CA LYS A 149 22.44 -0.49 3.61
C LYS A 149 22.15 0.43 2.42
N PRO A 150 22.96 1.47 2.15
CA PRO A 150 22.75 2.43 1.07
C PRO A 150 22.49 1.77 -0.31
N ASN A 151 23.23 0.71 -0.63
CA ASN A 151 23.02 -0.03 -1.87
C ASN A 151 21.65 -0.70 -1.96
N THR A 152 21.07 -1.11 -0.82
CA THR A 152 19.71 -1.69 -0.79
C THR A 152 18.68 -0.60 -1.08
N VAL A 153 18.84 0.57 -0.47
CA VAL A 153 17.98 1.73 -0.70
C VAL A 153 18.04 2.15 -2.17
N ALA A 154 19.25 2.26 -2.75
CA ALA A 154 19.42 2.61 -4.16
C ALA A 154 18.72 1.63 -5.12
N VAL A 155 18.73 0.32 -4.81
CA VAL A 155 17.98 -0.68 -5.59
C VAL A 155 16.48 -0.47 -5.44
N TYR A 156 16.00 -0.19 -4.24
CA TYR A 156 14.59 0.05 -3.97
C TYR A 156 14.09 1.33 -4.64
N ASP A 157 14.85 2.43 -4.58
CA ASP A 157 14.52 3.70 -5.25
C ASP A 157 14.41 3.51 -6.76
N ARG A 158 15.38 2.78 -7.33
CA ARG A 158 15.35 2.46 -8.76
C ARG A 158 14.12 1.64 -9.12
N ASP A 159 13.83 0.57 -8.37
CA ASP A 159 12.72 -0.33 -8.68
C ASP A 159 11.36 0.37 -8.49
N MET A 160 11.23 1.24 -7.48
CA MET A 160 10.06 2.09 -7.29
C MET A 160 9.86 3.04 -8.49
N SER A 161 10.92 3.72 -8.91
CA SER A 161 10.85 4.72 -9.99
C SER A 161 10.64 4.09 -11.37
N LEU A 162 11.22 2.91 -11.62
CA LEU A 162 11.18 2.27 -12.92
C LEU A 162 9.95 1.39 -13.12
N TYR A 163 9.60 0.59 -12.12
CA TYR A 163 8.58 -0.47 -12.27
C TYR A 163 7.25 -0.15 -11.62
N LEU A 164 7.21 0.70 -10.59
CA LEU A 164 5.98 1.02 -9.85
C LEU A 164 5.55 2.48 -9.97
N LYS A 165 6.13 3.22 -10.91
CA LYS A 165 5.82 4.65 -11.11
C LYS A 165 4.33 4.90 -11.36
N ASP A 166 3.69 4.04 -12.12
CA ASP A 166 2.25 4.09 -12.42
C ASP A 166 1.35 3.86 -11.19
N TRP A 167 1.88 3.24 -10.14
CA TRP A 167 1.16 3.00 -8.89
C TRP A 167 1.44 4.07 -7.82
N HIS A 168 2.35 5.02 -8.04
CA HIS A 168 2.76 5.99 -7.03
C HIS A 168 1.58 6.77 -6.42
N HIS A 169 0.57 7.11 -7.23
CA HIS A 169 -0.61 7.87 -6.82
C HIS A 169 -1.71 7.00 -6.19
N LEU A 170 -1.64 5.69 -6.33
CA LEU A 170 -2.61 4.76 -5.75
C LEU A 170 -2.37 4.61 -4.26
N LYS A 171 -3.44 4.48 -3.48
CA LYS A 171 -3.31 4.03 -2.10
C LYS A 171 -2.85 2.58 -2.08
N ILE A 172 -2.04 2.22 -1.08
CA ILE A 172 -1.46 0.86 -1.03
C ILE A 172 -2.52 -0.24 -0.99
N THR A 173 -3.73 0.06 -0.51
CA THR A 173 -4.87 -0.87 -0.47
C THR A 173 -5.63 -0.97 -1.79
N ASP A 174 -5.46 -0.04 -2.71
CA ASP A 174 -6.16 -0.04 -4.00
C ASP A 174 -5.46 -0.96 -5.01
N VAL A 175 -4.23 -1.38 -4.70
CA VAL A 175 -3.50 -2.35 -5.51
C VAL A 175 -4.12 -3.74 -5.29
N THR A 176 -4.72 -4.28 -6.32
CA THR A 176 -5.40 -5.59 -6.28
C THR A 176 -4.45 -6.75 -6.56
N MET A 177 -4.87 -7.97 -6.20
CA MET A 177 -4.12 -9.21 -6.53
C MET A 177 -3.92 -9.35 -8.05
N GLN A 178 -4.92 -8.98 -8.86
CA GLN A 178 -4.82 -9.05 -10.31
C GLN A 178 -3.76 -8.07 -10.85
N MET A 179 -3.71 -6.85 -10.33
CA MET A 179 -2.68 -5.88 -10.70
C MET A 179 -1.28 -6.41 -10.38
N VAL A 180 -1.11 -7.07 -9.24
CA VAL A 180 0.16 -7.68 -8.83
C VAL A 180 0.59 -8.77 -9.81
N ILE A 181 -0.31 -9.66 -10.21
CA ILE A 181 0.00 -10.73 -11.20
C ILE A 181 0.42 -10.12 -12.53
N VAL A 182 -0.34 -9.15 -13.04
CA VAL A 182 -0.04 -8.49 -14.32
C VAL A 182 1.30 -7.77 -14.26
N LYS A 183 1.55 -7.00 -13.18
CA LYS A 183 2.81 -6.26 -13.01
C LYS A 183 4.01 -7.20 -12.87
N HIS A 184 3.88 -8.30 -12.13
CA HIS A 184 4.92 -9.31 -12.04
C HIS A 184 5.27 -9.91 -13.41
N ALA A 185 4.25 -10.26 -14.21
CA ALA A 185 4.45 -10.79 -15.54
C ALA A 185 5.10 -9.76 -16.50
N GLU A 186 4.68 -8.50 -16.40
CA GLU A 186 5.24 -7.38 -17.18
C GLU A 186 6.75 -7.22 -16.92
N ILE A 187 7.14 -7.05 -15.66
CA ILE A 187 8.53 -6.86 -15.26
C ILE A 187 9.36 -8.12 -15.60
N SER A 188 8.76 -9.32 -15.45
CA SER A 188 9.43 -10.59 -15.73
C SER A 188 9.86 -10.75 -17.17
N LYS A 189 9.22 -10.08 -18.13
CA LYS A 189 9.64 -10.07 -19.55
C LYS A 189 11.00 -9.42 -19.71
N THR A 190 11.31 -8.40 -18.91
CA THR A 190 12.59 -7.67 -18.98
C THR A 190 13.60 -8.24 -17.99
N ASN A 191 13.19 -8.43 -16.72
CA ASN A 191 14.10 -8.90 -15.67
C ASN A 191 13.37 -9.69 -14.58
N LYS A 192 13.52 -11.00 -14.61
CA LYS A 192 12.90 -11.93 -13.64
C LYS A 192 13.30 -11.67 -12.18
N SER A 193 14.56 -11.26 -11.95
CA SER A 193 15.05 -10.99 -10.60
C SER A 193 14.40 -9.72 -10.04
N HIS A 194 14.38 -8.65 -10.85
CA HIS A 194 13.74 -7.39 -10.42
C HIS A 194 12.24 -7.53 -10.24
N ALA A 195 11.52 -8.35 -11.05
CA ALA A 195 10.13 -8.64 -10.83
C ALA A 195 9.87 -9.19 -9.41
N ASN A 196 10.72 -10.13 -8.98
CA ASN A 196 10.61 -10.69 -7.63
C ASN A 196 10.95 -9.65 -6.54
N ILE A 197 12.02 -8.88 -6.72
CA ILE A 197 12.49 -7.89 -5.73
C ILE A 197 11.47 -6.78 -5.58
N THR A 198 10.99 -6.21 -6.67
CA THR A 198 10.03 -5.09 -6.69
C THR A 198 8.74 -5.43 -5.96
N LEU A 199 8.17 -6.61 -6.20
CA LEU A 199 6.92 -6.98 -5.54
C LEU A 199 7.13 -7.43 -4.10
N LYS A 200 8.29 -7.99 -3.76
CA LYS A 200 8.67 -8.22 -2.34
C LYS A 200 8.83 -6.89 -1.60
N LEU A 201 9.41 -5.87 -2.24
CA LEU A 201 9.49 -4.51 -1.69
C LEU A 201 8.08 -3.95 -1.45
N PHE A 202 7.19 -3.99 -2.44
CA PHE A 202 5.80 -3.57 -2.26
C PHE A 202 5.14 -4.29 -1.09
N SER A 203 5.32 -5.60 -0.97
CA SER A 203 4.78 -6.38 0.16
C SER A 203 5.36 -5.94 1.51
N ALA A 204 6.64 -5.61 1.56
CA ALA A 204 7.29 -5.12 2.77
C ALA A 204 6.72 -3.76 3.21
N VAL A 205 6.58 -2.82 2.27
CA VAL A 205 5.96 -1.50 2.50
C VAL A 205 4.51 -1.64 2.97
N TYR A 206 3.72 -2.46 2.29
CA TYR A 206 2.33 -2.73 2.65
C TYR A 206 2.20 -3.27 4.08
N ASN A 207 2.97 -4.33 4.40
CA ASN A 207 2.91 -4.98 5.71
C ASN A 207 3.45 -4.09 6.83
N TYR A 208 4.38 -3.20 6.54
CA TYR A 208 4.87 -2.18 7.47
C TYR A 208 3.72 -1.26 7.90
N HIS A 209 2.97 -0.70 6.93
CA HIS A 209 1.84 0.19 7.20
C HIS A 209 0.65 -0.55 7.82
N ARG A 210 0.37 -1.79 7.36
CA ARG A 210 -0.67 -2.63 7.94
C ARG A 210 -0.51 -2.81 9.46
N LYS A 211 0.73 -2.94 9.94
CA LYS A 211 1.02 -3.11 11.37
C LYS A 211 0.94 -1.82 12.18
N ARG A 212 1.04 -0.66 11.54
CA ARG A 212 1.15 0.66 12.20
C ARG A 212 -0.12 1.51 12.13
N LEU A 213 -0.89 1.36 11.07
CA LEU A 213 -2.15 2.09 10.93
C LEU A 213 -3.23 1.43 11.77
N ILE A 214 -3.39 1.95 12.99
CA ILE A 214 -4.35 1.47 13.98
C ILE A 214 -5.31 2.60 14.32
N CYS A 215 -6.61 2.29 14.40
CA CYS A 215 -7.65 3.19 14.87
C CYS A 215 -8.53 2.46 15.88
N ASN A 216 -8.71 3.02 17.08
CA ASN A 216 -9.47 2.41 18.19
C ASN A 216 -9.06 0.95 18.44
N ASP A 217 -7.76 0.70 18.58
CA ASP A 217 -7.13 -0.61 18.80
C ASP A 217 -7.42 -1.65 17.70
N GLN A 218 -7.93 -1.21 16.55
CA GLN A 218 -8.17 -2.07 15.40
C GLN A 218 -7.31 -1.65 14.20
N PRO A 219 -6.74 -2.60 13.45
CA PRO A 219 -5.98 -2.28 12.27
C PRO A 219 -6.90 -1.65 11.20
N ILE A 220 -6.48 -0.52 10.64
CA ILE A 220 -7.17 0.12 9.51
C ILE A 220 -7.09 -0.78 8.28
N ILE A 221 -5.92 -1.36 8.02
CA ILE A 221 -5.68 -2.30 6.92
C ILE A 221 -5.79 -3.73 7.50
N LYS A 222 -6.92 -4.38 7.26
CA LYS A 222 -7.21 -5.73 7.78
C LYS A 222 -6.59 -6.82 6.92
N GLU A 223 -6.57 -6.62 5.61
CA GLU A 223 -6.13 -7.62 4.65
C GLU A 223 -4.61 -7.72 4.56
N PHE A 224 -4.12 -8.90 4.20
CA PHE A 224 -2.72 -9.11 3.88
C PHE A 224 -2.35 -8.49 2.54
N SER A 225 -1.04 -8.25 2.34
CA SER A 225 -0.54 -7.75 1.07
C SER A 225 -1.06 -8.58 -0.10
N PRO A 226 -1.55 -7.94 -1.19
CA PRO A 226 -2.03 -8.63 -2.38
C PRO A 226 -0.94 -9.48 -3.07
N VAL A 227 0.33 -9.23 -2.76
CA VAL A 227 1.47 -10.04 -3.24
C VAL A 227 1.41 -11.48 -2.71
N ALA A 228 0.65 -11.75 -1.65
CA ALA A 228 0.44 -13.10 -1.15
C ALA A 228 -0.07 -14.07 -2.22
N ILE A 229 -0.74 -13.58 -3.26
CA ILE A 229 -1.20 -14.40 -4.40
C ILE A 229 -0.04 -15.04 -5.17
N LEU A 230 1.10 -14.35 -5.29
CA LEU A 230 2.29 -14.88 -5.98
C LEU A 230 2.93 -16.03 -5.21
N TYR A 231 2.88 -15.99 -3.87
CA TYR A 231 3.34 -17.09 -3.02
C TYR A 231 2.38 -18.29 -3.07
N ARG A 232 1.06 -18.02 -2.94
CA ARG A 232 0.03 -19.07 -2.93
C ARG A 232 0.01 -19.89 -4.22
N ASN A 233 0.27 -19.25 -5.36
CA ASN A 233 0.17 -19.86 -6.69
C ASN A 233 1.55 -20.20 -7.28
N ASP A 234 2.64 -20.14 -6.50
CA ASP A 234 4.03 -20.39 -6.94
C ASP A 234 4.41 -19.61 -8.22
N LEU A 235 3.96 -18.34 -8.30
CA LEU A 235 4.15 -17.48 -9.48
C LEU A 235 5.47 -16.71 -9.47
N PHE A 236 6.22 -16.71 -8.38
CA PHE A 236 7.53 -16.07 -8.35
C PHE A 236 8.51 -16.77 -9.31
N ASN A 237 9.32 -15.97 -10.00
CA ASN A 237 10.32 -16.50 -10.92
C ASN A 237 11.35 -17.36 -10.18
N LYS A 238 11.52 -18.61 -10.60
CA LYS A 238 12.58 -19.52 -10.12
C LYS A 238 13.89 -19.10 -10.75
N LEU A 239 14.77 -18.49 -9.96
CA LEU A 239 16.08 -18.03 -10.41
C LEU A 239 17.10 -19.14 -10.15
N LYS A 240 17.78 -19.55 -11.21
CA LYS A 240 18.90 -20.51 -11.09
C LYS A 240 20.16 -19.76 -10.63
N PRO A 241 20.91 -20.24 -9.63
CA PRO A 241 22.18 -19.65 -9.27
C PRO A 241 23.16 -19.79 -10.45
N ARG A 242 24.05 -18.78 -10.57
CA ARG A 242 25.14 -18.87 -11.54
C ARG A 242 26.07 -20.01 -11.14
N LYS A 243 26.44 -20.85 -12.11
CA LYS A 243 27.36 -21.98 -11.93
C LYS A 243 28.71 -21.75 -12.61
N THR A 244 28.99 -20.52 -13.02
CA THR A 244 30.25 -20.17 -13.67
C THR A 244 31.34 -20.10 -12.59
N TYR A 245 32.36 -20.88 -12.75
CA TYR A 245 33.56 -20.93 -11.91
C TYR A 245 34.78 -21.23 -12.81
N ILE A 246 35.96 -20.85 -12.35
CA ILE A 246 37.22 -21.20 -13.01
C ILE A 246 37.58 -22.60 -12.54
N ASN A 247 37.62 -23.55 -13.48
CA ASN A 247 38.02 -24.93 -13.14
C ASN A 247 39.55 -25.05 -12.98
N SER A 248 40.03 -26.18 -12.45
CA SER A 248 41.45 -26.38 -12.18
C SER A 248 42.32 -26.28 -13.40
N GLU A 249 41.82 -26.68 -14.58
CA GLU A 249 42.56 -26.62 -15.85
C GLU A 249 42.73 -25.18 -16.34
N GLN A 250 41.71 -24.34 -16.15
CA GLN A 250 41.70 -22.92 -16.53
C GLN A 250 42.43 -22.02 -15.54
N GLN A 251 42.68 -22.48 -14.33
CA GLN A 251 43.22 -21.66 -13.25
C GLN A 251 44.61 -21.11 -13.55
N THR A 252 45.50 -21.96 -14.13
CA THR A 252 46.87 -21.56 -14.49
C THR A 252 46.86 -20.48 -15.58
N ASP A 253 46.07 -20.68 -16.62
CA ASP A 253 45.98 -19.73 -17.72
C ASP A 253 45.34 -18.41 -17.28
N TRP A 254 44.36 -18.50 -16.40
CA TRP A 254 43.72 -17.32 -15.81
C TRP A 254 44.69 -16.50 -14.96
N ILE A 255 45.49 -17.14 -14.08
CA ILE A 255 46.51 -16.48 -13.28
C ILE A 255 47.58 -15.86 -14.18
N LYS A 256 48.08 -16.60 -15.20
CA LYS A 256 49.02 -16.07 -16.19
C LYS A 256 48.47 -14.84 -16.90
N ALA A 257 47.20 -14.91 -17.35
CA ALA A 257 46.57 -13.78 -18.00
C ALA A 257 46.48 -12.52 -17.11
N ILE A 258 46.30 -12.68 -15.78
CA ILE A 258 46.33 -11.56 -14.83
C ILE A 258 47.77 -11.00 -14.72
N VAL A 259 48.72 -11.89 -14.49
CA VAL A 259 50.14 -11.48 -14.29
C VAL A 259 50.72 -10.86 -15.56
N ASP A 260 50.37 -11.40 -16.75
CA ASP A 260 50.82 -10.89 -18.05
C ASP A 260 49.97 -9.74 -18.57
N SER A 261 48.86 -9.41 -17.92
CA SER A 261 47.95 -8.34 -18.33
C SER A 261 48.63 -6.97 -18.23
N LYS A 262 49.37 -6.59 -19.25
CA LYS A 262 49.62 -5.18 -19.57
C LYS A 262 48.27 -4.61 -19.98
N TRP A 263 47.56 -4.03 -19.04
CA TRP A 263 46.23 -3.44 -19.29
C TRP A 263 46.33 -2.50 -20.49
N ARG A 264 45.64 -2.84 -21.57
CA ARG A 264 45.63 -2.11 -22.85
C ARG A 264 44.88 -0.77 -22.78
N GLY A 265 44.98 -0.04 -21.71
CA GLY A 265 44.49 1.32 -21.58
C GLY A 265 45.68 2.26 -21.54
N GLN A 266 46.11 2.79 -22.65
CA GLN A 266 47.31 3.59 -22.87
C GLN A 266 47.44 4.89 -22.08
N ILE A 267 46.53 5.21 -21.15
CA ILE A 267 46.59 6.47 -20.42
C ILE A 267 46.98 6.27 -18.93
N TYR A 268 46.89 5.04 -18.39
CA TYR A 268 47.14 4.79 -16.96
C TYR A 268 48.03 3.57 -16.69
N ALA A 269 48.85 3.20 -17.64
CA ALA A 269 49.62 1.94 -17.65
C ALA A 269 50.65 1.80 -16.51
N ASN A 270 51.07 2.89 -15.86
CA ASN A 270 52.17 2.84 -14.91
C ASN A 270 51.74 2.86 -13.43
N GLU A 271 50.54 3.34 -13.09
CA GLU A 271 50.13 3.48 -11.70
C GLU A 271 48.94 2.57 -11.28
N TYR A 272 48.05 2.27 -12.20
CA TYR A 272 46.84 1.47 -11.92
C TYR A 272 46.89 0.02 -12.39
N GLY A 273 47.89 -0.35 -13.22
CA GLY A 273 48.04 -1.70 -13.74
C GLY A 273 48.31 -2.72 -12.62
N TYR A 274 49.21 -2.39 -11.69
CA TYR A 274 49.53 -3.23 -10.54
C TYR A 274 48.36 -3.34 -9.56
N LEU A 275 47.64 -2.26 -9.32
CA LEU A 275 46.45 -2.28 -8.44
C LEU A 275 45.39 -3.25 -8.92
N ASN A 276 45.15 -3.32 -10.23
CA ASN A 276 44.16 -4.27 -10.78
C ASN A 276 44.63 -5.73 -10.65
N GLN A 277 45.94 -5.96 -10.84
CA GLN A 277 46.52 -7.29 -10.64
C GLN A 277 46.44 -7.72 -9.21
N ASP A 278 46.84 -6.87 -8.25
CA ASP A 278 46.80 -7.13 -6.83
C ASP A 278 45.38 -7.35 -6.34
N PHE A 279 44.44 -6.54 -6.84
CA PHE A 279 43.01 -6.71 -6.56
C PHE A 279 42.49 -8.08 -7.03
N LEU A 280 42.75 -8.44 -8.29
CA LEU A 280 42.26 -9.71 -8.87
C LEU A 280 42.91 -10.91 -8.20
N LEU A 281 44.22 -10.85 -7.93
CA LEU A 281 44.94 -11.94 -7.23
C LEU A 281 44.44 -12.06 -5.79
N THR A 282 44.25 -10.95 -5.07
CA THR A 282 43.65 -10.96 -3.73
C THR A 282 42.26 -11.56 -3.75
N PHE A 283 41.44 -11.19 -4.77
CA PHE A 283 40.08 -11.72 -4.92
C PHE A 283 40.06 -13.24 -5.06
N VAL A 284 40.92 -13.79 -5.90
CA VAL A 284 40.97 -15.24 -6.16
C VAL A 284 41.58 -16.00 -4.99
N LEU A 285 42.64 -15.47 -4.40
CA LEU A 285 43.38 -16.16 -3.32
C LEU A 285 42.66 -16.12 -1.98
N THR A 286 41.79 -15.10 -1.74
CA THR A 286 41.07 -14.98 -0.48
C THR A 286 39.62 -15.47 -0.57
N GLY A 287 39.00 -15.48 -1.75
CA GLY A 287 37.58 -15.73 -1.91
C GLY A 287 36.66 -14.66 -1.32
N LEU A 288 37.21 -13.49 -0.96
CA LEU A 288 36.44 -12.37 -0.43
C LEU A 288 35.46 -11.81 -1.48
N ARG A 289 34.39 -11.16 -1.02
CA ARG A 289 33.50 -10.46 -1.94
C ARG A 289 34.19 -9.21 -2.50
N ARG A 290 33.85 -8.83 -3.73
CA ARG A 290 34.37 -7.64 -4.38
C ARG A 290 34.34 -6.41 -3.45
N SER A 291 33.20 -6.13 -2.82
CA SER A 291 33.04 -4.99 -1.93
C SER A 291 33.88 -5.09 -0.64
N GLU A 292 34.22 -6.27 -0.21
CA GLU A 292 35.08 -6.49 0.96
C GLU A 292 36.54 -6.16 0.64
N ILE A 293 37.00 -6.45 -0.58
CA ILE A 293 38.34 -6.09 -1.04
C ILE A 293 38.44 -4.60 -1.35
N GLU A 294 37.41 -4.02 -2.00
CA GLU A 294 37.37 -2.57 -2.29
C GLU A 294 37.43 -1.70 -1.01
N GLN A 295 37.02 -2.24 0.13
CA GLN A 295 37.00 -1.56 1.43
C GLN A 295 38.21 -1.93 2.30
N LEU A 296 39.19 -2.69 1.80
CA LEU A 296 40.39 -3.01 2.55
C LEU A 296 41.23 -1.77 2.81
N VAL A 297 41.63 -1.58 4.09
CA VAL A 297 42.53 -0.53 4.53
C VAL A 297 43.80 -1.15 5.15
N TRP A 298 44.91 -0.49 5.02
CA TRP A 298 46.20 -0.96 5.56
C TRP A 298 46.17 -1.23 7.07
N ALA A 299 45.36 -0.51 7.82
CA ALA A 299 45.17 -0.73 9.25
C ALA A 299 44.61 -2.12 9.59
N ASN A 300 44.02 -2.81 8.62
CA ASN A 300 43.44 -4.14 8.77
C ASN A 300 44.38 -5.25 8.24
N VAL A 301 45.58 -4.91 7.75
CA VAL A 301 46.56 -5.87 7.22
C VAL A 301 47.74 -5.92 8.17
N ASP A 302 47.98 -7.06 8.82
CA ASP A 302 49.12 -7.30 9.65
C ASP A 302 50.14 -8.17 8.90
N LEU A 303 51.14 -7.52 8.31
CA LEU A 303 52.19 -8.20 7.54
C LEU A 303 53.16 -8.98 8.45
N LYS A 304 53.31 -8.58 9.73
CA LYS A 304 54.19 -9.22 10.70
C LYS A 304 53.60 -10.59 11.12
N PHE A 305 52.34 -10.62 11.43
CA PHE A 305 51.65 -11.84 11.85
C PHE A 305 50.99 -12.56 10.66
N GLY A 306 51.02 -11.99 9.46
CA GLY A 306 50.45 -12.60 8.24
C GLY A 306 48.94 -12.74 8.34
N THR A 307 48.25 -11.69 8.79
CA THR A 307 46.77 -11.74 8.94
C THR A 307 46.05 -10.56 8.28
N LEU A 308 44.84 -10.80 7.82
CA LEU A 308 43.96 -9.82 7.20
C LEU A 308 42.64 -9.81 7.96
N LYS A 309 42.23 -8.66 8.47
CA LYS A 309 40.95 -8.47 9.14
C LYS A 309 39.92 -7.83 8.23
N ILE A 310 38.76 -8.48 8.08
CA ILE A 310 37.60 -7.92 7.38
C ILE A 310 36.60 -7.47 8.41
N ILE A 311 36.34 -6.17 8.45
CA ILE A 311 35.41 -5.56 9.40
C ILE A 311 34.01 -5.54 8.80
N ASN A 312 33.01 -5.94 9.57
CA ASN A 312 31.59 -5.88 9.24
C ASN A 312 31.23 -6.41 7.83
N PRO A 313 31.61 -7.67 7.49
CA PRO A 313 31.22 -8.29 6.23
C PRO A 313 29.68 -8.40 6.14
N LYS A 314 29.17 -8.85 5.00
CA LYS A 314 27.72 -8.97 4.78
C LYS A 314 26.97 -9.77 5.86
N ASN A 315 27.66 -10.67 6.56
CA ASN A 315 27.08 -11.53 7.61
C ASN A 315 27.20 -10.92 9.03
N GLY A 316 27.83 -9.73 9.17
CA GLY A 316 27.88 -8.98 10.42
C GLY A 316 29.01 -9.39 11.40
N ASN A 317 29.69 -10.52 11.21
CA ASN A 317 30.78 -10.95 12.07
C ASN A 317 32.13 -10.64 11.41
N ASP A 318 33.04 -10.00 12.15
CA ASP A 318 34.41 -9.78 11.69
C ASP A 318 35.07 -11.10 11.31
N LEU A 319 35.84 -11.09 10.21
CA LEU A 319 36.52 -12.24 9.70
C LEU A 319 38.03 -11.98 9.74
N LEU A 320 38.81 -12.88 10.36
CA LEU A 320 40.25 -12.87 10.34
C LEU A 320 40.74 -13.98 9.40
N LEU A 321 41.51 -13.60 8.37
CA LEU A 321 42.08 -14.51 7.38
C LEU A 321 43.59 -14.58 7.53
N PRO A 322 44.20 -15.76 7.48
CA PRO A 322 45.65 -15.88 7.34
C PRO A 322 46.06 -15.51 5.90
N LEU A 323 47.18 -14.78 5.80
CA LEU A 323 47.81 -14.44 4.53
C LEU A 323 48.84 -15.52 4.17
N GLY A 324 48.60 -16.23 3.10
CA GLY A 324 49.60 -17.12 2.52
C GLY A 324 50.76 -16.36 1.87
N ASN A 325 51.88 -17.06 1.65
CA ASN A 325 53.14 -16.45 1.15
C ASN A 325 52.94 -15.58 -0.10
N ILE A 326 52.09 -15.96 -1.01
CA ILE A 326 51.82 -15.19 -2.24
C ILE A 326 51.11 -13.87 -1.90
N LEU A 327 50.11 -13.88 -1.01
CA LEU A 327 49.41 -12.66 -0.57
C LEU A 327 50.34 -11.72 0.23
N LEU A 328 51.18 -12.31 1.10
CA LEU A 328 52.20 -11.54 1.79
C LEU A 328 53.17 -10.86 0.83
N HIS A 329 53.59 -11.56 -0.22
CA HIS A 329 54.45 -10.96 -1.26
C HIS A 329 53.71 -9.82 -1.98
N ILE A 330 52.49 -10.03 -2.41
CA ILE A 330 51.64 -9.01 -3.09
C ILE A 330 51.49 -7.77 -2.20
N PHE A 331 51.11 -7.94 -0.91
CA PHE A 331 50.92 -6.80 -0.04
C PHE A 331 52.22 -6.10 0.35
N ASN A 332 53.35 -6.80 0.46
CA ASN A 332 54.63 -6.17 0.62
C ASN A 332 55.04 -5.33 -0.58
N GLN A 333 54.81 -5.83 -1.83
CA GLN A 333 55.04 -5.06 -3.03
C GLN A 333 54.11 -3.83 -3.13
N ALA A 334 52.83 -4.01 -2.83
CA ALA A 334 51.86 -2.92 -2.79
C ALA A 334 52.22 -1.83 -1.77
N LEU A 335 52.79 -2.22 -0.61
CA LEU A 335 53.26 -1.27 0.40
C LEU A 335 54.47 -0.45 -0.11
N LEU A 336 55.42 -1.07 -0.82
CA LEU A 336 56.55 -0.38 -1.47
C LEU A 336 56.09 0.65 -2.53
N HIS A 337 54.99 0.33 -3.25
CA HIS A 337 54.42 1.26 -4.23
C HIS A 337 53.62 2.39 -3.59
N LYS A 338 53.16 2.27 -2.35
CA LYS A 338 52.50 3.33 -1.58
C LYS A 338 53.33 4.58 -1.44
N ASP A 339 54.65 4.43 -1.27
CA ASP A 339 55.59 5.54 -1.14
C ASP A 339 55.82 6.31 -2.45
N LEU A 340 55.33 5.81 -3.57
CA LEU A 340 55.45 6.41 -4.91
C LEU A 340 54.26 7.31 -5.30
N LYS A 341 53.58 7.96 -4.34
CA LYS A 341 52.50 8.95 -4.53
C LYS A 341 51.27 8.46 -5.25
N CYS A 342 50.94 7.19 -5.21
CA CYS A 342 49.61 6.72 -5.66
C CYS A 342 48.57 7.00 -4.59
N LYS A 343 47.76 8.04 -4.82
CA LYS A 343 46.46 8.24 -4.18
C LYS A 343 45.45 7.30 -4.80
N ALA A 344 45.66 5.99 -4.66
CA ALA A 344 44.62 5.02 -5.00
C ALA A 344 44.24 4.28 -3.71
N PRO A 345 43.00 4.05 -3.46
CA PRO A 345 42.49 3.59 -2.18
C PRO A 345 42.71 2.06 -1.99
N LEU A 346 43.89 1.67 -1.54
CA LEU A 346 43.97 0.99 -0.26
C LEU A 346 43.84 2.14 0.71
N ILE A 347 42.65 2.42 1.13
CA ILE A 347 42.13 3.71 1.56
C ILE A 347 42.90 4.17 2.80
N GLU A 348 43.40 5.42 2.74
CA GLU A 348 43.79 6.13 3.92
C GLU A 348 42.60 6.29 4.84
N SER A 349 42.64 5.68 6.02
CA SER A 349 41.69 6.02 7.09
C SER A 349 42.02 7.43 7.55
N ASN A 350 41.09 8.39 7.37
CA ASN A 350 41.02 9.59 8.22
C ASN A 350 40.63 9.21 9.61
#